data_901b31ea9f0294ca0620b1c6abdbc90d
#
_entry.id   901b31ea9f0294ca0620b1c6abdbc90d
#
_cell.length_a   1.000
_cell.length_b   1.000
_cell.length_c   1.000
_cell.angle_alpha   90.00
_cell.angle_beta   90.00
_cell.angle_gamma   90.00
#
_symmetry.space_group_name_H-M   'P 1'
#
loop_
_entity.id
_entity.type
_entity.pdbx_description
1 polymer ?
#
loop_
_entity_poly.entity_id
_entity_poly.type
_entity_poly.pdbx_seq_one_letter_code
_entity_poly.pdbx_strand_id
1 'polypeptide(L)'
;LLTQYPSGMRVNALLAAKNFAVRPEHIVVGNGAAELIKEVMEQIGGNCGFIRPTFEEYPNRFPTERSVIFVPQTEDFSYTAEDVIAYFTAHPISCLVMINPDNPTGNYLDHGERMKLLTWCDREQITLIWDESFSDFADEPDNQMLTEELLGQYPKLIVVKSISKSY
;
A
#
# COMPACT_ATOMS: atom_id res chain seq x y z
N LEU A 1 18.13 -22.75 -21.25
CA LEU A 1 18.28 -22.03 -19.96
C LEU A 1 17.40 -20.78 -19.88
N LEU A 2 17.21 -20.05 -20.98
CA LEU A 2 16.34 -18.86 -21.05
C LEU A 2 14.83 -19.18 -20.98
N THR A 3 14.45 -20.40 -21.32
CA THR A 3 13.05 -20.85 -21.27
C THR A 3 12.54 -21.19 -19.86
N GLN A 4 13.41 -21.23 -18.85
CA GLN A 4 13.03 -21.53 -17.47
C GLN A 4 12.75 -20.28 -16.62
N TYR A 5 13.16 -19.10 -17.07
CA TYR A 5 12.98 -17.85 -16.32
C TYR A 5 11.50 -17.43 -16.16
N PRO A 6 10.64 -17.48 -17.19
CA PRO A 6 9.22 -17.20 -17.04
C PRO A 6 8.48 -18.21 -16.15
N SER A 7 8.91 -19.49 -16.15
CA SER A 7 8.32 -20.52 -15.29
C SER A 7 8.68 -20.33 -13.82
N GLY A 8 9.85 -19.79 -13.51
CA GLY A 8 10.27 -19.46 -12.15
C GLY A 8 9.38 -18.41 -11.50
N MET A 9 9.06 -17.33 -12.19
CA MET A 9 8.17 -16.28 -11.66
C MET A 9 6.75 -16.77 -11.43
N ARG A 10 6.21 -17.61 -12.32
CA ARG A 10 4.90 -18.23 -12.14
C ARG A 10 4.86 -19.18 -10.95
N VAL A 11 5.92 -19.97 -10.75
CA VAL A 11 6.05 -20.85 -9.57
C VAL A 11 6.12 -20.02 -8.29
N ASN A 12 6.89 -18.94 -8.27
CA ASN A 12 6.98 -18.02 -7.13
C ASN A 12 5.63 -17.38 -6.82
N ALA A 13 4.87 -16.96 -7.83
CA ALA A 13 3.52 -16.41 -7.64
C ALA A 13 2.56 -17.45 -7.04
N LEU A 14 2.61 -18.71 -7.49
CA LEU A 14 1.80 -19.80 -6.94
C LEU A 14 2.17 -20.14 -5.48
N LEU A 15 3.46 -20.14 -5.17
CA LEU A 15 3.95 -20.36 -3.79
C LEU A 15 3.54 -19.21 -2.87
N ALA A 16 3.68 -17.97 -3.33
CA ALA A 16 3.24 -16.80 -2.59
C ALA A 16 1.72 -16.80 -2.37
N ALA A 17 0.93 -17.09 -3.41
CA ALA A 17 -0.53 -17.22 -3.32
C ALA A 17 -0.95 -18.25 -2.28
N LYS A 18 -0.28 -19.40 -2.25
CA LYS A 18 -0.51 -20.44 -1.23
C LYS A 18 -0.13 -19.98 0.17
N ASN A 19 1.01 -19.30 0.31
CA ASN A 19 1.51 -18.82 1.60
C ASN A 19 0.60 -17.75 2.22
N PHE A 20 0.11 -16.83 1.39
CA PHE A 20 -0.79 -15.76 1.83
C PHE A 20 -2.27 -16.12 1.75
N ALA A 21 -2.60 -17.34 1.35
CA ALA A 21 -3.98 -17.82 1.18
C ALA A 21 -4.84 -16.91 0.28
N VAL A 22 -4.25 -16.40 -0.79
CA VAL A 22 -4.91 -15.58 -1.82
C VAL A 22 -4.93 -16.31 -3.16
N ARG A 23 -5.86 -15.93 -4.05
CA ARG A 23 -5.91 -16.51 -5.39
C ARG A 23 -4.70 -16.07 -6.21
N PRO A 24 -4.12 -16.96 -7.06
CA PRO A 24 -2.95 -16.64 -7.87
C PRO A 24 -3.11 -15.43 -8.80
N GLU A 25 -4.33 -15.15 -9.25
CA GLU A 25 -4.65 -13.99 -10.08
C GLU A 25 -4.64 -12.66 -9.31
N HIS A 26 -4.64 -12.71 -7.99
CA HIS A 26 -4.57 -11.53 -7.12
C HIS A 26 -3.17 -11.19 -6.63
N ILE A 27 -2.14 -11.94 -7.07
CA ILE A 27 -0.79 -11.73 -6.60
C ILE A 27 0.21 -11.62 -7.75
N VAL A 28 1.13 -10.69 -7.59
CA VAL A 28 2.30 -10.51 -8.46
C VAL A 28 3.56 -10.55 -7.60
N VAL A 29 4.56 -11.28 -8.02
CA VAL A 29 5.87 -11.35 -7.36
C VAL A 29 6.92 -10.69 -8.26
N GLY A 30 7.71 -9.79 -7.71
CA GLY A 30 8.80 -9.11 -8.39
C GLY A 30 10.15 -9.31 -7.67
N ASN A 31 11.22 -8.78 -8.26
CA ASN A 31 12.58 -8.84 -7.70
C ASN A 31 12.83 -7.71 -6.68
N GLY A 32 11.87 -7.48 -5.81
CA GLY A 32 11.90 -6.45 -4.77
C GLY A 32 10.79 -5.42 -4.92
N ALA A 33 10.45 -4.77 -3.80
CA ALA A 33 9.35 -3.83 -3.75
C ALA A 33 9.54 -2.63 -4.70
N ALA A 34 10.77 -2.15 -4.87
CA ALA A 34 11.06 -0.98 -5.71
C ALA A 34 10.65 -1.17 -7.19
N GLU A 35 10.79 -2.39 -7.74
CA GLU A 35 10.34 -2.72 -9.09
C GLU A 35 8.81 -2.64 -9.19
N LEU A 36 8.11 -3.26 -8.24
CA LEU A 36 6.65 -3.27 -8.20
C LEU A 36 6.08 -1.88 -7.93
N ILE A 37 6.68 -1.12 -7.03
CA ILE A 37 6.30 0.28 -6.74
C ILE A 37 6.39 1.12 -8.02
N LYS A 38 7.49 1.02 -8.76
CA LYS A 38 7.65 1.73 -10.03
C LYS A 38 6.51 1.41 -10.99
N GLU A 39 6.26 0.13 -11.26
CA GLU A 39 5.22 -0.33 -12.18
C GLU A 39 3.81 0.15 -11.77
N VAL A 40 3.51 0.10 -10.47
CA VAL A 40 2.21 0.57 -9.95
C VAL A 40 2.09 2.08 -10.09
N MET A 41 3.11 2.84 -9.69
CA MET A 41 3.06 4.31 -9.71
C MET A 41 2.98 4.89 -11.13
N GLU A 42 3.60 4.25 -12.10
CA GLU A 42 3.53 4.64 -13.53
C GLU A 42 2.12 4.50 -14.13
N GLN A 43 1.28 3.64 -13.54
CA GLN A 43 -0.09 3.42 -14.01
C GLN A 43 -1.13 4.35 -13.37
N ILE A 44 -0.76 5.09 -12.33
CA ILE A 44 -1.69 5.99 -11.64
C ILE A 44 -1.99 7.22 -12.50
N GLY A 45 -3.28 7.39 -12.82
CA GLY A 45 -3.81 8.61 -13.42
C GLY A 45 -4.25 9.64 -12.36
N GLY A 46 -4.28 10.92 -12.72
CA GLY A 46 -4.70 11.99 -11.81
C GLY A 46 -3.70 12.28 -10.69
N ASN A 47 -4.19 12.81 -9.57
CA ASN A 47 -3.36 13.19 -8.43
C ASN A 47 -3.23 12.04 -7.44
N CYS A 48 -2.05 11.93 -6.82
CA CYS A 48 -1.76 10.96 -5.79
C CYS A 48 -1.45 11.63 -4.46
N GLY A 49 -2.09 11.17 -3.38
CA GLY A 49 -1.86 11.61 -2.01
C GLY A 49 -0.73 10.84 -1.36
N PHE A 50 0.13 11.57 -0.66
CA PHE A 50 1.21 11.03 0.17
C PHE A 50 1.19 11.72 1.54
N ILE A 51 1.63 11.01 2.56
CA ILE A 51 1.81 11.55 3.91
C ILE A 51 3.32 11.67 4.16
N ARG A 52 3.80 12.82 4.61
CA ARG A 52 5.22 13.04 4.90
C ARG A 52 5.45 13.37 6.38
N PRO A 53 6.58 12.92 6.95
CA PRO A 53 7.67 12.14 6.34
C PRO A 53 7.23 10.73 5.93
N THR A 54 7.86 10.14 4.92
CA THR A 54 7.46 8.84 4.35
C THR A 54 8.65 8.07 3.77
N PHE A 55 8.41 6.85 3.35
CA PHE A 55 9.33 6.10 2.49
C PHE A 55 9.31 6.69 1.08
N GLU A 56 10.37 7.40 0.72
CA GLU A 56 10.45 8.27 -0.46
C GLU A 56 10.38 7.52 -1.81
N GLU A 57 10.46 6.19 -1.83
CA GLU A 57 10.39 5.43 -3.09
C GLU A 57 9.08 5.68 -3.84
N TYR A 58 7.95 5.82 -3.13
CA TYR A 58 6.66 6.11 -3.75
C TYR A 58 6.61 7.52 -4.37
N PRO A 59 6.84 8.60 -3.63
CA PRO A 59 6.78 9.94 -4.22
C PRO A 59 7.88 10.19 -5.25
N ASN A 60 9.05 9.54 -5.14
CA ASN A 60 10.12 9.64 -6.13
C ASN A 60 9.78 8.98 -7.47
N ARG A 61 8.81 8.08 -7.50
CA ARG A 61 8.31 7.44 -8.72
C ARG A 61 7.06 8.10 -9.30
N PHE A 62 6.69 9.28 -8.79
CA PHE A 62 5.46 9.97 -9.19
C PHE A 62 5.73 11.44 -9.52
N PRO A 63 5.06 12.02 -10.53
CA PRO A 63 5.25 13.41 -10.90
C PRO A 63 4.91 14.37 -9.75
N THR A 64 5.84 15.27 -9.43
CA THR A 64 5.70 16.22 -8.31
C THR A 64 4.47 17.12 -8.48
N GLU A 65 4.16 17.54 -9.69
CA GLU A 65 3.02 18.41 -10.02
C GLU A 65 1.66 17.74 -9.80
N ARG A 66 1.63 16.41 -9.69
CA ARG A 66 0.42 15.64 -9.37
C ARG A 66 0.44 15.04 -7.97
N SER A 67 1.49 15.32 -7.20
CA SER A 67 1.62 14.87 -5.81
C SER A 67 0.90 15.82 -4.87
N VAL A 68 0.00 15.28 -4.04
CA VAL A 68 -0.71 16.02 -2.99
C VAL A 68 -0.19 15.54 -1.65
N ILE A 69 0.45 16.42 -0.89
CA ILE A 69 1.19 16.06 0.31
C ILE A 69 0.44 16.48 1.56
N PHE A 70 0.14 15.54 2.44
CA PHE A 70 -0.31 15.78 3.81
C PHE A 70 0.89 15.69 4.76
N VAL A 71 1.10 16.73 5.57
CA VAL A 71 2.09 16.73 6.64
C VAL A 71 1.37 16.85 7.96
N PRO A 72 1.37 15.80 8.81
CA PRO A 72 0.80 15.87 10.14
C PRO A 72 1.43 16.99 10.96
N GLN A 73 0.62 17.71 11.73
CA GLN A 73 1.07 18.88 12.50
C GLN A 73 1.42 18.53 13.96
N THR A 74 1.40 17.27 14.33
CA THR A 74 1.84 16.76 15.63
C THR A 74 3.36 16.70 15.71
N GLU A 75 3.94 16.80 16.91
CA GLU A 75 5.39 16.79 17.10
C GLU A 75 6.05 15.48 16.67
N ASP A 76 5.34 14.38 16.79
CA ASP A 76 5.77 13.02 16.43
C ASP A 76 5.27 12.57 15.05
N PHE A 77 4.65 13.48 14.28
CA PHE A 77 4.01 13.19 12.98
C PHE A 77 2.91 12.13 13.04
N SER A 78 2.30 11.92 14.21
CA SER A 78 1.16 11.01 14.34
C SER A 78 -0.08 11.58 13.66
N TYR A 79 -0.91 10.69 13.14
CA TYR A 79 -2.16 11.02 12.46
C TYR A 79 -3.15 9.85 12.60
N THR A 80 -4.42 10.16 12.41
CA THR A 80 -5.52 9.20 12.37
C THR A 80 -6.09 9.05 10.97
N ALA A 81 -6.93 8.03 10.74
CA ALA A 81 -7.67 7.90 9.48
C ALA A 81 -8.55 9.13 9.21
N GLU A 82 -9.13 9.73 10.25
CA GLU A 82 -9.95 10.92 10.13
C GLU A 82 -9.18 12.15 9.66
N ASP A 83 -7.94 12.33 10.13
CA ASP A 83 -7.06 13.40 9.67
C ASP A 83 -6.75 13.27 8.18
N VAL A 84 -6.44 12.06 7.73
CA VAL A 84 -6.18 11.73 6.33
C VAL A 84 -7.40 12.00 5.47
N ILE A 85 -8.56 11.51 5.88
CA ILE A 85 -9.84 11.69 5.18
C ILE A 85 -10.19 13.18 5.07
N ALA A 86 -10.08 13.92 6.17
CA ALA A 86 -10.37 15.36 6.18
C ALA A 86 -9.47 16.13 5.22
N TYR A 87 -8.16 15.84 5.25
CA TYR A 87 -7.21 16.50 4.37
C TYR A 87 -7.47 16.23 2.89
N PHE A 88 -7.62 14.97 2.50
CA PHE A 88 -7.82 14.61 1.10
C PHE A 88 -9.26 14.81 0.60
N THR A 89 -10.22 15.03 1.48
CA THR A 89 -11.53 15.57 1.09
C THR A 89 -11.41 17.02 0.63
N ALA A 90 -10.59 17.82 1.32
CA ALA A 90 -10.30 19.21 0.94
C ALA A 90 -9.30 19.33 -0.24
N HIS A 91 -8.48 18.32 -0.46
CA HIS A 91 -7.46 18.26 -1.53
C HIS A 91 -7.65 16.97 -2.33
N PRO A 92 -8.56 16.97 -3.33
CA PRO A 92 -8.98 15.74 -4.02
C PRO A 92 -7.86 15.00 -4.73
N ILE A 93 -7.88 13.66 -4.59
CA ILE A 93 -6.94 12.73 -5.17
C ILE A 93 -7.67 11.56 -5.84
N SER A 94 -7.01 10.87 -6.76
CA SER A 94 -7.50 9.62 -7.36
C SER A 94 -6.76 8.38 -6.86
N CYS A 95 -5.64 8.59 -6.17
CA CYS A 95 -4.85 7.53 -5.53
C CYS A 95 -4.35 8.03 -4.17
N LEU A 96 -4.26 7.13 -3.21
CA LEU A 96 -3.66 7.37 -1.90
C LEU A 96 -2.63 6.28 -1.60
N VAL A 97 -1.43 6.68 -1.20
CA VAL A 97 -0.40 5.76 -0.71
C VAL A 97 -0.35 5.82 0.81
N MET A 98 -0.53 4.67 1.44
CA MET A 98 -0.42 4.48 2.89
C MET A 98 0.63 3.43 3.20
N ILE A 99 1.45 3.69 4.21
CA ILE A 99 2.46 2.76 4.72
C ILE A 99 2.11 2.50 6.19
N ASN A 100 1.88 1.25 6.55
CA ASN A 100 1.42 0.92 7.90
C ASN A 100 2.02 -0.40 8.41
N PRO A 101 2.83 -0.38 9.45
CA PRO A 101 3.37 0.78 10.18
C PRO A 101 4.14 1.75 9.30
N ASP A 102 4.02 3.05 9.57
CA ASP A 102 4.65 4.09 8.75
C ASP A 102 6.18 4.11 8.91
N ASN A 103 6.85 4.45 7.86
CA ASN A 103 8.31 4.58 7.83
C ASN A 103 8.68 5.99 7.32
N PRO A 104 9.36 6.86 8.11
CA PRO A 104 10.13 6.54 9.31
C PRO A 104 9.42 6.81 10.65
N THR A 105 8.19 7.30 10.68
CA THR A 105 7.54 7.81 11.90
C THR A 105 7.12 6.73 12.89
N GLY A 106 6.85 5.52 12.39
CA GLY A 106 6.29 4.44 13.19
C GLY A 106 4.79 4.61 13.50
N ASN A 107 4.12 5.64 12.95
CA ASN A 107 2.68 5.80 13.14
C ASN A 107 1.94 4.54 12.68
N TYR A 108 0.96 4.12 13.46
CA TYR A 108 0.22 2.88 13.22
C TYR A 108 -1.28 3.14 13.26
N LEU A 109 -1.95 2.76 12.19
CA LEU A 109 -3.40 2.74 12.11
C LEU A 109 -3.89 1.34 12.48
N ASP A 110 -4.73 1.25 13.51
CA ASP A 110 -5.35 0.01 13.94
C ASP A 110 -6.37 -0.53 12.93
N HIS A 111 -6.94 -1.71 13.19
CA HIS A 111 -7.92 -2.31 12.29
C HIS A 111 -9.12 -1.40 12.00
N GLY A 112 -9.67 -0.75 13.03
CA GLY A 112 -10.82 0.15 12.86
C GLY A 112 -10.51 1.34 11.96
N GLU A 113 -9.35 1.95 12.13
CA GLU A 113 -8.89 3.08 11.32
C GLU A 113 -8.58 2.67 9.88
N ARG A 114 -7.93 1.51 9.69
CA ARG A 114 -7.67 0.96 8.34
C ARG A 114 -8.97 0.74 7.57
N MET A 115 -9.97 0.16 8.22
CA MET A 115 -11.27 -0.10 7.59
C MET A 115 -12.05 1.18 7.29
N LYS A 116 -11.98 2.21 8.15
CA LYS A 116 -12.51 3.56 7.84
C LYS A 116 -11.90 4.11 6.57
N LEU A 117 -10.58 4.06 6.46
CA LEU A 117 -9.86 4.61 5.32
C LEU A 117 -10.16 3.84 4.04
N LEU A 118 -10.17 2.51 4.10
CA LEU A 118 -10.49 1.64 2.97
C LEU A 118 -11.92 1.87 2.46
N THR A 119 -12.88 1.95 3.38
CA THR A 119 -14.29 2.21 3.04
C THR A 119 -14.47 3.60 2.42
N TRP A 120 -13.79 4.60 2.95
CA TRP A 120 -13.80 5.95 2.37
C TRP A 120 -13.19 5.97 0.97
N CYS A 121 -12.03 5.36 0.77
CA CYS A 121 -11.39 5.27 -0.55
C CYS A 121 -12.30 4.56 -1.57
N ASP A 122 -12.94 3.46 -1.18
CA ASP A 122 -13.85 2.71 -2.04
C ASP A 122 -15.05 3.57 -2.45
N ARG A 123 -15.69 4.24 -1.49
CA ARG A 123 -16.83 5.13 -1.75
C ARG A 123 -16.47 6.29 -2.69
N GLU A 124 -15.31 6.90 -2.50
CA GLU A 124 -14.82 8.01 -3.32
C GLU A 124 -14.11 7.56 -4.61
N GLN A 125 -14.05 6.25 -4.86
CA GLN A 125 -13.38 5.65 -6.02
C GLN A 125 -11.89 6.01 -6.11
N ILE A 126 -11.23 6.10 -4.95
CA ILE A 126 -9.79 6.32 -4.80
C ILE A 126 -9.07 4.98 -4.79
N THR A 127 -8.04 4.82 -5.62
CA THR A 127 -7.13 3.68 -5.54
C THR A 127 -6.32 3.79 -4.25
N LEU A 128 -6.40 2.78 -3.37
CA LEU A 128 -5.61 2.72 -2.16
C LEU A 128 -4.43 1.77 -2.36
N ILE A 129 -3.22 2.32 -2.34
CA ILE A 129 -1.99 1.56 -2.27
C ILE A 129 -1.60 1.45 -0.79
N TRP A 130 -1.59 0.22 -0.27
CA TRP A 130 -1.31 -0.08 1.12
C TRP A 130 -0.03 -0.87 1.24
N ASP A 131 1.02 -0.25 1.77
CA ASP A 131 2.30 -0.92 2.02
C ASP A 131 2.34 -1.45 3.45
N GLU A 132 2.35 -2.76 3.58
CA GLU A 132 2.44 -3.47 4.86
C GLU A 132 3.78 -4.20 5.04
N SER A 133 4.85 -3.70 4.42
CA SER A 133 6.18 -4.32 4.49
C SER A 133 6.73 -4.46 5.92
N PHE A 134 6.22 -3.68 6.86
CA PHE A 134 6.59 -3.72 8.27
C PHE A 134 5.48 -4.25 9.20
N SER A 135 4.39 -4.79 8.66
CA SER A 135 3.26 -5.28 9.45
C SER A 135 3.62 -6.41 10.42
N ASP A 136 4.63 -7.22 10.07
CA ASP A 136 5.09 -8.32 10.92
C ASP A 136 5.78 -7.85 12.23
N PHE A 137 6.07 -6.56 12.36
CA PHE A 137 6.62 -5.94 13.56
C PHE A 137 5.55 -5.25 14.44
N ALA A 138 4.29 -5.27 14.03
CA ALA A 138 3.19 -4.71 14.81
C ALA A 138 2.61 -5.76 15.76
N ASP A 139 2.21 -5.31 16.97
CA ASP A 139 1.69 -6.19 18.02
C ASP A 139 0.23 -6.64 17.82
N GLU A 140 -0.46 -6.10 16.83
CA GLU A 140 -1.86 -6.43 16.53
C GLU A 140 -1.96 -7.75 15.76
N PRO A 141 -2.71 -8.77 16.23
CA PRO A 141 -2.72 -10.09 15.62
C PRO A 141 -3.31 -10.14 14.20
N ASP A 142 -4.29 -9.29 13.89
CA ASP A 142 -4.97 -9.24 12.57
C ASP A 142 -4.64 -7.94 11.83
N ASN A 143 -3.34 -7.65 11.69
CA ASN A 143 -2.85 -6.38 11.14
C ASN A 143 -2.70 -6.35 9.62
N GLN A 144 -3.03 -7.43 8.90
CA GLN A 144 -2.78 -7.56 7.47
C GLN A 144 -3.98 -7.12 6.63
N MET A 145 -3.70 -6.38 5.56
CA MET A 145 -4.66 -6.05 4.48
C MET A 145 -4.55 -7.05 3.31
N LEU A 146 -3.47 -7.81 3.23
CA LEU A 146 -3.26 -8.85 2.22
C LEU A 146 -4.10 -10.09 2.54
N THR A 147 -5.39 -9.99 2.29
CA THR A 147 -6.34 -11.09 2.45
C THR A 147 -7.20 -11.25 1.21
N GLU A 148 -7.61 -12.48 0.90
CA GLU A 148 -8.49 -12.76 -0.24
C GLU A 148 -9.84 -12.05 -0.09
N GLU A 149 -10.35 -11.93 1.12
CA GLU A 149 -11.62 -11.25 1.40
C GLU A 149 -11.55 -9.77 1.00
N LEU A 150 -10.53 -9.04 1.47
CA LEU A 150 -10.40 -7.61 1.16
C LEU A 150 -10.06 -7.37 -0.32
N LEU A 151 -9.17 -8.17 -0.90
CA LEU A 151 -8.82 -8.06 -2.32
C LEU A 151 -10.02 -8.35 -3.23
N GLY A 152 -10.85 -9.31 -2.86
CA GLY A 152 -12.07 -9.63 -3.60
C GLY A 152 -13.17 -8.59 -3.45
N GLN A 153 -13.28 -7.96 -2.29
CA GLN A 153 -14.31 -6.96 -1.98
C GLN A 153 -13.96 -5.56 -2.49
N TYR A 154 -12.67 -5.19 -2.48
CA TYR A 154 -12.18 -3.85 -2.81
C TYR A 154 -11.28 -3.88 -4.05
N PRO A 155 -11.84 -3.73 -5.27
CA PRO A 155 -11.07 -3.89 -6.52
C PRO A 155 -10.02 -2.79 -6.74
N LYS A 156 -10.09 -1.67 -6.03
CA LYS A 156 -9.10 -0.58 -6.07
C LYS A 156 -8.09 -0.62 -4.92
N LEU A 157 -8.09 -1.67 -4.10
CA LEU A 157 -7.07 -1.92 -3.11
C LEU A 157 -5.88 -2.65 -3.75
N ILE A 158 -4.69 -2.07 -3.59
CA ILE A 158 -3.41 -2.67 -3.97
C ILE A 158 -2.58 -2.80 -2.71
N VAL A 159 -2.20 -4.01 -2.34
CA VAL A 159 -1.35 -4.26 -1.17
C VAL A 159 0.07 -4.55 -1.64
N VAL A 160 1.04 -3.84 -1.08
CA VAL A 160 2.48 -4.05 -1.30
C VAL A 160 3.08 -4.65 -0.04
N LYS A 161 3.83 -5.74 -0.19
CA LYS A 161 4.54 -6.39 0.92
C LYS A 161 5.93 -6.82 0.48
N SER A 162 6.95 -6.35 1.18
CA SER A 162 8.32 -6.79 1.02
C SER A 162 8.61 -7.94 1.98
N ILE A 163 8.80 -9.14 1.46
CA ILE A 163 9.13 -10.31 2.29
C ILE A 163 10.57 -10.27 2.81
N SER A 164 11.45 -9.48 2.20
CA SER A 164 12.86 -9.35 2.64
C SER A 164 13.05 -8.60 3.97
N LYS A 165 11.97 -8.01 4.50
CA LYS A 165 12.00 -7.31 5.80
C LYS A 165 11.63 -8.21 6.96
N SER A 166 10.95 -9.33 6.71
CA SER A 166 10.37 -10.22 7.72
C SER A 166 11.07 -11.57 7.83
N TYR A 167 11.95 -11.92 6.86
CA TYR A 167 12.61 -13.24 6.79
C TYR A 167 14.11 -13.12 6.55
#